data_d2772990987051583499d1525a561d04
#
_entry.id   d2772990987051583499d1525a561d04
#
_cell.length_a   1.000
_cell.length_b   1.000
_cell.length_c   1.000
_cell.angle_alpha   90.00
_cell.angle_beta   90.00
_cell.angle_gamma   90.00
#
_symmetry.space_group_name_H-M   'P 1'
#
loop_
_entity.id
_entity.type
_entity.pdbx_description
1 polymer ?
#
loop_
_entity_poly.entity_id
_entity_poly.type
_entity_poly.pdbx_seq_one_letter_code
_entity_poly.pdbx_strand_id
1 'polypeptide(L)'
;NISNGLPYKTIKYIAIHPADPDKVWITFSGYTAGEKVYKSTNGGSSWQNISGTLPNIPVNTIVLDETSNLETLYIGTDLGVFTTDSTVSDWSGFNNNSLPNVIVSELEIQYQSNKLMASTYGRGLWSIDLLITSPPSANFFASDSMFFNIPATVDFTNTSYYSNSYYWDFGDGNTSTSTSPSHTYSNYGIYTVSLVATGPLGTDSIIAQSL
;
A
#
# COMPACT_ATOMS: atom_id res chain seq x y z
N ASN A 1 28.70 -0.95 11.04
CA ASN A 1 27.97 0.28 11.33
C ASN A 1 27.65 1.01 10.02
N ILE A 2 26.37 1.22 9.73
CA ILE A 2 25.85 1.83 8.49
C ILE A 2 25.40 3.29 8.72
N SER A 3 25.80 3.92 9.83
CA SER A 3 25.39 5.29 10.18
C SER A 3 26.31 6.40 9.64
N ASN A 4 27.29 6.04 8.80
CA ASN A 4 28.19 7.04 8.21
C ASN A 4 27.41 8.00 7.29
N GLY A 5 27.54 9.32 7.54
CA GLY A 5 26.79 10.34 6.81
C GLY A 5 25.40 10.69 7.38
N LEU A 6 25.00 10.03 8.48
CA LEU A 6 23.78 10.38 9.20
C LEU A 6 24.04 11.37 10.34
N PRO A 7 23.08 12.23 10.68
CA PRO A 7 23.19 13.08 11.86
C PRO A 7 23.20 12.25 13.15
N TYR A 8 23.93 12.72 14.15
CA TYR A 8 23.97 12.06 15.47
C TYR A 8 22.70 12.38 16.27
N LYS A 9 21.62 11.64 15.95
CA LYS A 9 20.27 11.85 16.49
C LYS A 9 19.54 10.51 16.69
N THR A 10 18.42 10.58 17.39
CA THR A 10 17.55 9.41 17.58
C THR A 10 16.81 9.09 16.30
N ILE A 11 17.10 7.93 15.71
CA ILE A 11 16.29 7.33 14.64
C ILE A 11 14.96 6.92 15.27
N LYS A 12 13.86 7.30 14.64
CA LYS A 12 12.50 6.96 15.06
C LYS A 12 11.96 5.74 14.36
N TYR A 13 12.17 5.67 13.04
CA TYR A 13 11.61 4.60 12.24
C TYR A 13 12.54 4.21 11.09
N ILE A 14 12.38 2.99 10.63
CA ILE A 14 13.13 2.43 9.49
C ILE A 14 12.12 1.74 8.60
N ALA A 15 12.08 2.11 7.31
CA ALA A 15 11.36 1.39 6.27
C ALA A 15 12.35 0.80 5.27
N ILE A 16 12.08 -0.43 4.82
CA ILE A 16 12.90 -1.14 3.83
C ILE A 16 11.99 -1.50 2.67
N HIS A 17 12.47 -1.32 1.44
CA HIS A 17 11.71 -1.70 0.26
C HIS A 17 11.60 -3.23 0.19
N PRO A 18 10.40 -3.82 0.07
CA PRO A 18 10.20 -5.28 0.19
C PRO A 18 10.90 -6.08 -0.92
N ALA A 19 10.98 -5.52 -2.13
CA ALA A 19 11.60 -6.18 -3.29
C ALA A 19 13.05 -5.73 -3.55
N ASP A 20 13.55 -4.69 -2.85
CA ASP A 20 14.90 -4.14 -3.04
C ASP A 20 15.50 -3.75 -1.67
N PRO A 21 16.19 -4.66 -0.97
CA PRO A 21 16.71 -4.42 0.37
C PRO A 21 17.80 -3.35 0.44
N ASP A 22 18.36 -2.93 -0.69
CA ASP A 22 19.32 -1.82 -0.76
C ASP A 22 18.63 -0.45 -0.58
N LYS A 23 17.32 -0.38 -0.79
CA LYS A 23 16.52 0.82 -0.56
C LYS A 23 15.99 0.86 0.86
N VAL A 24 16.49 1.81 1.63
CA VAL A 24 16.15 1.99 3.05
C VAL A 24 15.85 3.46 3.31
N TRP A 25 14.80 3.71 4.07
CA TRP A 25 14.46 5.05 4.57
C TRP A 25 14.49 5.06 6.08
N ILE A 26 14.95 6.17 6.64
CA ILE A 26 14.97 6.38 8.10
C ILE A 26 14.44 7.76 8.44
N THR A 27 13.80 7.85 9.60
CA THR A 27 13.26 9.10 10.12
C THR A 27 13.92 9.49 11.43
N PHE A 28 13.98 10.80 11.70
CA PHE A 28 14.56 11.34 12.90
C PHE A 28 13.54 12.12 13.72
N SER A 29 13.67 12.00 15.04
CA SER A 29 12.96 12.83 16.01
C SER A 29 13.61 14.20 16.16
N GLY A 30 12.92 15.05 16.91
CA GLY A 30 13.43 16.35 17.34
C GLY A 30 13.10 17.51 16.39
N TYR A 31 13.61 18.70 16.77
CA TYR A 31 13.24 19.99 16.18
C TYR A 31 14.41 20.64 15.46
N THR A 32 15.22 19.87 14.73
CA THR A 32 16.28 20.39 13.86
C THR A 32 15.76 20.46 12.44
N ALA A 33 15.75 21.64 11.84
CA ALA A 33 15.30 21.82 10.45
C ALA A 33 16.18 21.09 9.45
N GLY A 34 15.57 20.52 8.41
CA GLY A 34 16.27 19.88 7.28
C GLY A 34 16.92 18.52 7.59
N GLU A 35 16.74 17.96 8.79
CA GLU A 35 17.33 16.67 9.17
C GLU A 35 16.25 15.73 9.69
N LYS A 36 15.33 15.34 8.81
CA LYS A 36 14.11 14.58 9.15
C LYS A 36 14.04 13.20 8.54
N VAL A 37 14.31 13.11 7.23
CA VAL A 37 14.19 11.86 6.47
C VAL A 37 15.42 11.67 5.60
N TYR A 38 15.97 10.45 5.63
CA TYR A 38 17.11 10.04 4.82
C TYR A 38 16.79 8.77 4.06
N LYS A 39 17.30 8.67 2.82
CA LYS A 39 17.18 7.49 1.94
C LYS A 39 18.57 6.92 1.65
N SER A 40 18.70 5.61 1.68
CA SER A 40 19.80 4.86 1.10
C SER A 40 19.31 4.07 -0.11
N THR A 41 20.19 3.83 -1.08
CA THR A 41 19.98 2.95 -2.23
C THR A 41 21.10 1.90 -2.36
N ASN A 42 21.87 1.69 -1.28
CA ASN A 42 22.98 0.77 -1.23
C ASN A 42 23.14 0.12 0.17
N GLY A 43 22.03 -0.28 0.75
CA GLY A 43 21.99 -1.00 2.03
C GLY A 43 22.55 -0.20 3.22
N GLY A 44 22.47 1.14 3.17
CA GLY A 44 23.00 2.01 4.23
C GLY A 44 24.48 2.36 4.11
N SER A 45 25.14 2.01 3.00
CA SER A 45 26.54 2.40 2.78
C SER A 45 26.71 3.90 2.57
N SER A 46 25.68 4.56 2.03
CA SER A 46 25.57 6.02 1.97
C SER A 46 24.12 6.47 2.12
N TRP A 47 23.92 7.73 2.52
CA TRP A 47 22.63 8.30 2.81
C TRP A 47 22.43 9.64 2.11
N GLN A 48 21.28 9.81 1.49
CA GLN A 48 20.79 11.06 0.91
C GLN A 48 19.77 11.66 1.84
N ASN A 49 19.92 12.94 2.16
CA ASN A 49 18.92 13.70 2.87
C ASN A 49 17.78 14.05 1.91
N ILE A 50 16.57 13.59 2.21
CA ILE A 50 15.34 13.85 1.45
C ILE A 50 14.30 14.62 2.28
N SER A 51 14.74 15.35 3.31
CA SER A 51 13.85 16.11 4.19
C SER A 51 13.11 17.25 3.50
N GLY A 52 13.69 17.82 2.42
CA GLY A 52 13.08 18.93 1.67
C GLY A 52 12.69 20.09 2.57
N THR A 53 11.49 20.62 2.34
CA THR A 53 10.89 21.75 3.09
C THR A 53 10.00 21.28 4.26
N LEU A 54 10.13 20.04 4.73
CA LEU A 54 9.39 19.55 5.90
C LEU A 54 9.51 20.54 7.07
N PRO A 55 8.40 20.80 7.78
CA PRO A 55 8.42 21.65 8.95
C PRO A 55 9.36 21.09 10.02
N ASN A 56 9.86 21.98 10.89
CA ASN A 56 10.80 21.59 11.94
C ASN A 56 10.10 20.90 13.12
N ILE A 57 9.58 19.69 12.86
CA ILE A 57 8.86 18.83 13.82
C ILE A 57 9.39 17.40 13.74
N PRO A 58 9.16 16.58 14.77
CA PRO A 58 9.47 15.14 14.74
C PRO A 58 8.77 14.43 13.59
N VAL A 59 9.50 13.50 12.94
CA VAL A 59 8.93 12.48 12.05
C VAL A 59 8.92 11.17 12.83
N ASN A 60 7.72 10.69 13.15
CA ASN A 60 7.51 9.60 14.10
C ASN A 60 7.50 8.23 13.42
N THR A 61 7.00 8.15 12.19
CA THR A 61 6.85 6.92 11.43
C THR A 61 6.97 7.19 9.93
N ILE A 62 7.27 6.16 9.14
CA ILE A 62 7.32 6.18 7.69
C ILE A 62 6.84 4.85 7.14
N VAL A 63 6.04 4.89 6.07
CA VAL A 63 5.63 3.71 5.33
C VAL A 63 5.77 3.96 3.83
N LEU A 64 6.22 2.93 3.10
CA LEU A 64 6.27 2.88 1.65
C LEU A 64 4.98 2.24 1.13
N ASP A 65 4.36 2.83 0.13
CA ASP A 65 3.34 2.15 -0.66
C ASP A 65 4.01 1.18 -1.64
N GLU A 66 4.01 -0.10 -1.30
CA GLU A 66 4.66 -1.17 -2.07
C GLU A 66 4.03 -1.38 -3.44
N THR A 67 2.79 -0.92 -3.63
CA THR A 67 2.05 -1.07 -4.89
C THR A 67 2.19 0.16 -5.79
N SER A 68 2.77 1.25 -5.28
CA SER A 68 3.04 2.45 -6.07
C SER A 68 4.27 2.28 -6.95
N ASN A 69 4.10 2.45 -8.28
CA ASN A 69 5.21 2.51 -9.23
C ASN A 69 6.10 3.76 -9.05
N LEU A 70 5.68 4.70 -8.22
CA LEU A 70 6.36 5.96 -7.96
C LEU A 70 7.14 5.96 -6.64
N GLU A 71 7.25 4.82 -5.94
CA GLU A 71 7.85 4.75 -4.60
C GLU A 71 7.21 5.77 -3.64
N THR A 72 5.88 5.83 -3.60
CA THR A 72 5.14 6.77 -2.75
C THR A 72 5.41 6.48 -1.28
N LEU A 73 5.83 7.51 -0.55
CA LEU A 73 6.12 7.44 0.87
C LEU A 73 5.09 8.29 1.65
N TYR A 74 4.68 7.78 2.80
CA TYR A 74 3.91 8.52 3.77
C TYR A 74 4.68 8.60 5.08
N ILE A 75 4.71 9.77 5.71
CA ILE A 75 5.30 9.97 7.04
C ILE A 75 4.27 10.52 8.00
N GLY A 76 4.30 10.01 9.22
CA GLY A 76 3.54 10.54 10.36
C GLY A 76 4.40 11.51 11.17
N THR A 77 3.85 12.69 11.44
CA THR A 77 4.52 13.78 12.15
C THR A 77 3.68 14.30 13.31
N ASP A 78 4.19 15.26 14.05
CA ASP A 78 3.42 15.97 15.08
C ASP A 78 2.31 16.91 14.52
N LEU A 79 2.25 17.10 13.19
CA LEU A 79 1.23 17.92 12.50
C LEU A 79 0.36 17.11 11.50
N GLY A 80 0.33 15.78 11.62
CA GLY A 80 -0.39 14.92 10.71
C GLY A 80 0.51 14.18 9.74
N VAL A 81 -0.04 13.83 8.57
CA VAL A 81 0.63 13.03 7.54
C VAL A 81 1.17 13.91 6.43
N PHE A 82 2.36 13.58 5.94
CA PHE A 82 2.94 14.12 4.71
C PHE A 82 3.26 12.98 3.75
N THR A 83 3.29 13.29 2.45
CA THR A 83 3.60 12.34 1.38
C THR A 83 4.59 12.93 0.39
N THR A 84 5.36 12.04 -0.24
CA THR A 84 6.22 12.33 -1.40
C THR A 84 6.29 11.10 -2.29
N ASP A 85 6.81 11.25 -3.50
CA ASP A 85 7.10 10.15 -4.42
C ASP A 85 8.38 10.42 -5.22
N SER A 86 8.75 9.49 -6.12
CA SER A 86 9.97 9.60 -6.92
C SER A 86 9.95 10.70 -7.99
N THR A 87 8.79 11.30 -8.27
CA THR A 87 8.62 12.35 -9.30
C THR A 87 8.75 13.77 -8.74
N VAL A 88 8.64 13.91 -7.42
CA VAL A 88 8.73 15.19 -6.73
C VAL A 88 9.92 15.23 -5.78
N SER A 89 10.47 16.43 -5.58
CA SER A 89 11.65 16.63 -4.73
C SER A 89 11.31 17.06 -3.30
N ASP A 90 10.03 17.19 -2.98
CA ASP A 90 9.58 17.75 -1.71
C ASP A 90 8.36 17.00 -1.14
N TRP A 91 8.01 17.31 0.08
CA TRP A 91 6.90 16.73 0.82
C TRP A 91 5.67 17.62 0.80
N SER A 92 4.51 17.00 0.63
CA SER A 92 3.20 17.67 0.68
C SER A 92 2.36 17.16 1.83
N GLY A 93 1.58 18.03 2.46
CA GLY A 93 0.62 17.62 3.50
C GLY A 93 -0.43 16.67 2.94
N PHE A 94 -0.69 15.56 3.64
CA PHE A 94 -1.60 14.49 3.21
C PHE A 94 -2.67 14.22 4.28
N ASN A 95 -3.38 15.24 4.71
CA ASN A 95 -4.47 15.08 5.69
C ASN A 95 -5.84 14.91 5.02
N ASN A 96 -5.94 15.15 3.72
CA ASN A 96 -7.13 15.01 2.84
C ASN A 96 -8.43 15.57 3.48
N ASN A 97 -8.33 16.66 4.25
CA ASN A 97 -9.39 17.31 5.03
C ASN A 97 -10.13 16.39 6.03
N SER A 98 -9.69 15.15 6.21
CA SER A 98 -10.31 14.18 7.13
C SER A 98 -9.49 13.96 8.39
N LEU A 99 -8.15 13.89 8.30
CA LEU A 99 -7.28 13.78 9.47
C LEU A 99 -7.02 15.18 10.07
N PRO A 100 -7.33 15.41 11.35
CA PRO A 100 -6.97 16.66 11.99
C PRO A 100 -5.44 16.79 12.14
N ASN A 101 -4.95 18.02 12.33
CA ASN A 101 -3.55 18.27 12.66
C ASN A 101 -3.25 17.75 14.08
N VAL A 102 -2.82 16.53 14.17
CA VAL A 102 -2.52 15.79 15.42
C VAL A 102 -1.23 15.02 15.27
N ILE A 103 -0.63 14.66 16.41
CA ILE A 103 0.52 13.77 16.42
C ILE A 103 0.10 12.41 15.87
N VAL A 104 0.74 11.99 14.78
CA VAL A 104 0.63 10.65 14.22
C VAL A 104 1.81 9.83 14.72
N SER A 105 1.52 8.75 15.43
CA SER A 105 2.51 7.88 16.06
C SER A 105 2.87 6.66 15.22
N GLU A 106 1.92 6.17 14.39
CA GLU A 106 2.13 5.02 13.52
C GLU A 106 1.28 5.14 12.25
N LEU A 107 1.80 4.61 11.15
CA LEU A 107 1.14 4.50 9.85
C LEU A 107 1.24 3.07 9.34
N GLU A 108 0.13 2.56 8.81
CA GLU A 108 0.05 1.27 8.13
C GLU A 108 -0.82 1.36 6.88
N ILE A 109 -0.48 0.63 5.83
CA ILE A 109 -1.28 0.56 4.61
C ILE A 109 -2.13 -0.69 4.60
N GLN A 110 -3.43 -0.51 4.45
CA GLN A 110 -4.38 -1.58 4.20
C GLN A 110 -4.69 -1.65 2.70
N TYR A 111 -3.97 -2.50 1.99
CA TYR A 111 -4.01 -2.57 0.53
C TYR A 111 -5.38 -2.97 -0.04
N GLN A 112 -6.09 -3.89 0.61
CA GLN A 112 -7.41 -4.35 0.13
C GLN A 112 -8.48 -3.24 0.10
N SER A 113 -8.39 -2.26 0.99
CA SER A 113 -9.32 -1.14 1.05
C SER A 113 -8.74 0.16 0.52
N ASN A 114 -7.49 0.16 0.04
CA ASN A 114 -6.74 1.34 -0.41
C ASN A 114 -6.72 2.45 0.65
N LYS A 115 -6.49 2.08 1.92
CA LYS A 115 -6.49 2.99 3.06
C LYS A 115 -5.11 3.07 3.71
N LEU A 116 -4.70 4.30 4.02
CA LEU A 116 -3.66 4.58 4.98
C LEU A 116 -4.30 4.67 6.36
N MET A 117 -3.87 3.83 7.29
CA MET A 117 -4.31 3.83 8.68
C MET A 117 -3.33 4.66 9.51
N ALA A 118 -3.83 5.61 10.27
CA ALA A 118 -3.02 6.49 11.11
C ALA A 118 -3.43 6.35 12.58
N SER A 119 -2.51 5.90 13.41
CA SER A 119 -2.66 5.93 14.86
C SER A 119 -2.23 7.30 15.38
N THR A 120 -3.08 7.93 16.19
CA THR A 120 -2.89 9.31 16.62
C THR A 120 -2.83 9.43 18.15
N TYR A 121 -2.04 10.38 18.63
CA TYR A 121 -2.00 10.67 20.06
C TYR A 121 -3.28 11.40 20.50
N GLY A 122 -4.05 10.71 21.37
CA GLY A 122 -5.24 11.25 22.00
C GLY A 122 -6.50 11.38 21.13
N ARG A 123 -6.47 10.96 19.85
CA ARG A 123 -7.62 11.03 18.93
C ARG A 123 -7.97 9.71 18.25
N GLY A 124 -7.36 8.60 18.70
CA GLY A 124 -7.66 7.25 18.22
C GLY A 124 -7.06 6.92 16.86
N LEU A 125 -7.71 6.01 16.14
CA LEU A 125 -7.30 5.50 14.85
C LEU A 125 -8.11 6.17 13.73
N TRP A 126 -7.42 6.63 12.70
CA TRP A 126 -7.99 7.28 11.52
C TRP A 126 -7.65 6.50 10.27
N SER A 127 -8.50 6.62 9.25
CA SER A 127 -8.21 6.09 7.90
C SER A 127 -8.33 7.20 6.86
N ILE A 128 -7.41 7.20 5.91
CA ILE A 128 -7.33 8.15 4.80
C ILE A 128 -7.22 7.33 3.52
N ASP A 129 -7.88 7.74 2.44
CA ASP A 129 -7.69 7.09 1.14
C ASP A 129 -6.26 7.32 0.66
N LEU A 130 -5.60 6.24 0.18
CA LEU A 130 -4.28 6.34 -0.44
C LEU A 130 -4.30 7.27 -1.65
N LEU A 131 -3.17 7.89 -1.92
CA LEU A 131 -2.95 8.59 -3.18
C LEU A 131 -2.85 7.55 -4.30
N ILE A 132 -3.91 7.42 -5.10
CA ILE A 132 -3.93 6.45 -6.19
C ILE A 132 -3.14 7.02 -7.36
N THR A 133 -1.91 6.54 -7.53
CA THR A 133 -0.97 6.95 -8.60
C THR A 133 -0.82 5.88 -9.67
N SER A 134 -1.40 4.69 -9.46
CA SER A 134 -1.30 3.55 -10.36
C SER A 134 -2.68 3.09 -10.82
N PRO A 135 -2.82 2.61 -12.06
CA PRO A 135 -4.05 1.96 -12.51
C PRO A 135 -4.33 0.69 -11.70
N PRO A 136 -5.56 0.17 -11.74
CA PRO A 136 -5.89 -1.11 -11.12
C PRO A 136 -4.96 -2.22 -11.57
N SER A 137 -4.72 -3.17 -10.68
CA SER A 137 -4.03 -4.43 -10.98
C SER A 137 -4.90 -5.58 -10.49
N ALA A 138 -5.48 -6.35 -11.42
CA ALA A 138 -6.35 -7.47 -11.11
C ALA A 138 -5.53 -8.68 -10.68
N ASN A 139 -5.90 -9.30 -9.56
CA ASN A 139 -5.31 -10.55 -9.11
C ASN A 139 -6.27 -11.31 -8.17
N PHE A 140 -6.20 -12.65 -8.21
CA PHE A 140 -6.97 -13.50 -7.30
C PHE A 140 -6.36 -14.89 -7.18
N PHE A 141 -6.83 -15.64 -6.19
CA PHE A 141 -6.61 -17.08 -6.09
C PHE A 141 -7.91 -17.80 -5.70
N ALA A 142 -8.02 -19.06 -6.11
CA ALA A 142 -9.11 -19.95 -5.76
C ALA A 142 -8.70 -20.87 -4.60
N SER A 143 -9.65 -21.28 -3.76
CA SER A 143 -9.40 -22.17 -2.62
C SER A 143 -8.96 -23.56 -3.07
N ASP A 144 -9.41 -24.01 -4.25
CA ASP A 144 -9.04 -25.26 -4.87
C ASP A 144 -9.18 -25.15 -6.40
N SER A 145 -8.44 -25.96 -7.12
CA SER A 145 -8.44 -26.01 -8.60
C SER A 145 -8.79 -27.39 -9.17
N MET A 146 -9.09 -28.38 -8.32
CA MET A 146 -9.43 -29.72 -8.77
C MET A 146 -10.43 -30.41 -7.85
N PHE A 147 -11.56 -30.84 -8.38
CA PHE A 147 -12.63 -31.49 -7.63
C PHE A 147 -12.97 -32.86 -8.22
N PHE A 148 -13.15 -33.84 -7.35
CA PHE A 148 -13.51 -35.21 -7.71
C PHE A 148 -15.01 -35.49 -7.53
N ASN A 149 -15.73 -34.59 -6.85
CA ASN A 149 -17.17 -34.72 -6.61
C ASN A 149 -17.88 -33.39 -6.97
N ILE A 150 -19.12 -33.51 -7.45
CA ILE A 150 -20.01 -32.40 -7.74
C ILE A 150 -21.30 -32.55 -6.89
N PRO A 151 -21.96 -31.42 -6.49
CA PRO A 151 -21.55 -30.04 -6.73
C PRO A 151 -20.28 -29.66 -5.93
N ALA A 152 -19.41 -28.86 -6.54
CA ALA A 152 -18.17 -28.39 -5.94
C ALA A 152 -18.22 -26.86 -5.73
N THR A 153 -17.97 -26.42 -4.51
CA THR A 153 -17.93 -24.98 -4.18
C THR A 153 -16.50 -24.51 -4.07
N VAL A 154 -16.19 -23.42 -4.77
CA VAL A 154 -14.89 -22.74 -4.79
C VAL A 154 -15.04 -21.37 -4.19
N ASP A 155 -14.16 -21.03 -3.27
CA ASP A 155 -14.03 -19.69 -2.72
C ASP A 155 -12.93 -18.92 -3.48
N PHE A 156 -13.29 -17.78 -4.04
CA PHE A 156 -12.36 -16.90 -4.74
C PHE A 156 -11.96 -15.75 -3.83
N THR A 157 -10.66 -15.64 -3.58
CA THR A 157 -10.10 -14.54 -2.80
C THR A 157 -9.49 -13.51 -3.75
N ASN A 158 -10.07 -12.32 -3.74
CA ASN A 158 -9.58 -11.18 -4.50
C ASN A 158 -8.35 -10.57 -3.83
N THR A 159 -7.28 -10.37 -4.60
CA THR A 159 -6.04 -9.71 -4.18
C THR A 159 -5.65 -8.58 -5.11
N SER A 160 -6.63 -8.00 -5.82
CA SER A 160 -6.42 -6.85 -6.69
C SER A 160 -6.07 -5.58 -5.91
N TYR A 161 -5.30 -4.69 -6.55
CA TYR A 161 -4.89 -3.39 -5.99
C TYR A 161 -5.52 -2.23 -6.76
N TYR A 162 -5.69 -1.07 -6.11
CA TYR A 162 -6.19 0.19 -6.69
C TYR A 162 -7.55 0.07 -7.39
N SER A 163 -8.37 -0.87 -6.95
CA SER A 163 -9.71 -1.16 -7.49
C SER A 163 -10.78 -1.08 -6.40
N ASN A 164 -11.99 -0.71 -6.77
CA ASN A 164 -13.12 -0.57 -5.87
C ASN A 164 -14.39 -1.26 -6.37
N SER A 165 -14.36 -1.83 -7.58
CA SER A 165 -15.44 -2.65 -8.11
C SER A 165 -14.89 -3.82 -8.94
N TYR A 166 -15.66 -4.92 -8.96
CA TYR A 166 -15.22 -6.21 -9.48
C TYR A 166 -16.31 -6.84 -10.31
N TYR A 167 -15.90 -7.55 -11.36
CA TYR A 167 -16.77 -8.38 -12.15
C TYR A 167 -16.08 -9.72 -12.41
N TRP A 168 -16.74 -10.79 -11.97
CA TRP A 168 -16.29 -12.17 -12.12
C TRP A 168 -17.11 -12.88 -13.19
N ASP A 169 -16.45 -13.67 -14.02
CA ASP A 169 -17.05 -14.67 -14.89
C ASP A 169 -16.44 -16.03 -14.49
N PHE A 170 -17.27 -16.99 -14.09
CA PHE A 170 -16.82 -18.29 -13.62
C PHE A 170 -16.65 -19.33 -14.75
N GLY A 171 -16.89 -18.94 -16.01
CA GLY A 171 -16.68 -19.79 -17.17
C GLY A 171 -17.79 -20.81 -17.42
N ASP A 172 -18.82 -20.86 -16.59
CA ASP A 172 -20.03 -21.72 -16.74
C ASP A 172 -21.29 -20.93 -17.09
N GLY A 173 -21.15 -19.64 -17.41
CA GLY A 173 -22.22 -18.70 -17.69
C GLY A 173 -22.74 -17.94 -16.48
N ASN A 174 -22.23 -18.21 -15.28
CA ASN A 174 -22.53 -17.47 -14.08
C ASN A 174 -21.50 -16.38 -13.82
N THR A 175 -21.94 -15.29 -13.15
CA THR A 175 -21.11 -14.11 -12.87
C THR A 175 -21.35 -13.61 -11.45
N SER A 176 -20.44 -12.76 -10.94
CA SER A 176 -20.59 -12.10 -9.64
C SER A 176 -19.95 -10.71 -9.65
N THR A 177 -20.45 -9.82 -8.78
CA THR A 177 -19.83 -8.51 -8.50
C THR A 177 -19.33 -8.39 -7.04
N SER A 178 -19.37 -9.48 -6.29
CA SER A 178 -18.85 -9.51 -4.92
C SER A 178 -17.33 -9.36 -4.91
N THR A 179 -16.78 -8.77 -3.85
CA THR A 179 -15.33 -8.58 -3.72
C THR A 179 -14.59 -9.92 -3.76
N SER A 180 -15.05 -10.89 -2.98
CA SER A 180 -14.50 -12.25 -2.92
C SER A 180 -15.66 -13.23 -2.90
N PRO A 181 -16.14 -13.72 -4.06
CA PRO A 181 -17.30 -14.59 -4.16
C PRO A 181 -16.96 -16.05 -3.85
N SER A 182 -17.99 -16.80 -3.44
CA SER A 182 -18.02 -18.27 -3.54
C SER A 182 -18.89 -18.65 -4.73
N HIS A 183 -18.49 -19.65 -5.51
CA HIS A 183 -19.26 -20.19 -6.63
C HIS A 183 -19.33 -21.71 -6.58
N THR A 184 -20.49 -22.28 -6.98
CA THR A 184 -20.73 -23.73 -6.98
C THR A 184 -20.90 -24.25 -8.41
N TYR A 185 -19.99 -25.10 -8.83
CA TYR A 185 -20.05 -25.83 -10.10
C TYR A 185 -20.88 -27.10 -9.95
N SER A 186 -21.92 -27.23 -10.75
CA SER A 186 -22.85 -28.36 -10.74
C SER A 186 -22.51 -29.46 -11.74
N ASN A 187 -21.64 -29.21 -12.71
CA ASN A 187 -21.20 -30.13 -13.73
C ASN A 187 -19.68 -30.30 -13.73
N TYR A 188 -19.21 -31.46 -14.19
CA TYR A 188 -17.78 -31.63 -14.45
C TYR A 188 -17.39 -30.82 -15.68
N GLY A 189 -16.23 -30.21 -15.63
CA GLY A 189 -15.70 -29.38 -16.71
C GLY A 189 -14.36 -28.79 -16.36
N ILE A 190 -13.74 -28.13 -17.32
CA ILE A 190 -12.61 -27.23 -17.11
C ILE A 190 -13.15 -25.81 -17.32
N TYR A 191 -13.11 -25.03 -16.27
CA TYR A 191 -13.68 -23.67 -16.29
C TYR A 191 -12.57 -22.64 -16.36
N THR A 192 -12.78 -21.63 -17.19
CA THR A 192 -11.88 -20.46 -17.27
C THR A 192 -12.52 -19.33 -16.49
N VAL A 193 -11.91 -18.99 -15.36
CA VAL A 193 -12.39 -17.91 -14.50
C VAL A 193 -11.67 -16.62 -14.85
N SER A 194 -12.42 -15.53 -14.97
CA SER A 194 -11.85 -14.21 -15.15
C SER A 194 -12.36 -13.22 -14.11
N LEU A 195 -11.48 -12.28 -13.75
CA LEU A 195 -11.78 -11.13 -12.91
C LEU A 195 -11.43 -9.85 -13.65
N VAL A 196 -12.38 -8.92 -13.71
CA VAL A 196 -12.16 -7.52 -14.09
C VAL A 196 -12.21 -6.70 -12.81
N ALA A 197 -11.14 -5.96 -12.53
CA ALA A 197 -11.02 -5.03 -11.42
C ALA A 197 -11.04 -3.60 -11.95
N THR A 198 -11.93 -2.76 -11.45
CA THR A 198 -12.10 -1.36 -11.88
C THR A 198 -11.80 -0.42 -10.72
N GLY A 199 -11.05 0.64 -11.01
CA GLY A 199 -10.70 1.69 -10.06
C GLY A 199 -10.73 3.08 -10.70
N PRO A 200 -10.35 4.14 -9.97
CA PRO A 200 -10.40 5.52 -10.45
C PRO A 200 -9.57 5.79 -11.70
N LEU A 201 -8.50 5.04 -11.93
CA LEU A 201 -7.58 5.21 -13.06
C LEU A 201 -7.76 4.18 -14.17
N GLY A 202 -8.89 3.47 -14.21
CA GLY A 202 -9.24 2.53 -15.27
C GLY A 202 -9.62 1.14 -14.78
N THR A 203 -9.37 0.15 -15.65
CA THR A 203 -9.68 -1.27 -15.42
C THR A 203 -8.47 -2.13 -15.73
N ASP A 204 -8.35 -3.24 -15.03
CA ASP A 204 -7.45 -4.34 -15.37
C ASP A 204 -8.19 -5.68 -15.28
N SER A 205 -7.69 -6.71 -15.94
CA SER A 205 -8.31 -8.03 -15.95
C SER A 205 -7.28 -9.14 -15.87
N ILE A 206 -7.64 -10.22 -15.18
CA ILE A 206 -6.87 -11.44 -15.11
C ILE A 206 -7.75 -12.64 -15.47
N ILE A 207 -7.16 -13.60 -16.15
CA ILE A 207 -7.80 -14.88 -16.50
C ILE A 207 -6.98 -16.00 -15.89
N ALA A 208 -7.61 -16.81 -15.03
CA ALA A 208 -7.03 -18.05 -14.56
C ALA A 208 -7.64 -19.21 -15.37
N GLN A 209 -6.78 -19.97 -16.04
CA GLN A 209 -7.19 -21.18 -16.75
C GLN A 209 -7.06 -22.38 -15.84
N SER A 210 -8.07 -23.25 -15.92
CA SER A 210 -8.12 -24.59 -15.28
C SER A 210 -8.53 -24.59 -13.81
N LEU A 211 -9.82 -24.40 -13.59
CA LEU A 211 -10.51 -24.94 -12.42
C LEU A 211 -11.31 -26.18 -12.80
#